data_72ca7decdc97f5cf335752a78c1fde1b
#
_entry.id   72ca7decdc97f5cf335752a78c1fde1b
#
_cell.length_a   1.000
_cell.length_b   1.000
_cell.length_c   1.000
_cell.angle_alpha   90.00
_cell.angle_beta   90.00
_cell.angle_gamma   90.00
#
_symmetry.space_group_name_H-M   'P 1'
#
loop_
_entity.id
_entity.type
_entity.pdbx_description
1 polymer ?
#
loop_
_entity_poly.entity_id
_entity_poly.type
_entity_poly.pdbx_seq_one_letter_code
_entity_poly.pdbx_strand_id
1 'polypeptide(L)'
;MLTARKLALGRSLQQLRQAWIDAGQTARSRITGAIRPGLPPEDHHLVQRQIDACLLSSGGAVSAHARAVELGRVYLDLDLKGRRNFLRLLAADYGVDTTDLRQGVDNWLEVSLDSDVQGGRLKAEAALRATLRSARIRLLTQFNDLPDGIKFLVSMRSELIVMKGEDAQLNAFDHEFRNLLESWFDIGFLELHRITWDAPATLLETLANYEAVHPIRSWRDIKHRLAATDRRCYAFIHPQMPNDPLIFVWVALTHGIPDNIQNLLSIQGAEVELGEANTAVFYSISATQSGLDGVGLGSFLIKRVVDRLSRDHKQLKVFSTLSPIPGFTRWLQELTAGEDCGSGSVNDAVGRLQHHGDLTRIFSDRSWVRDAAAVDQVREPLLVLCAHYLMEAKRGESALDPVANFHLSNGASIERLNWQGDTSKKGQLQSACLMANYRYRLKDIESNHEAYHTDGKIVCAKSVSGLLKT
;
A
#
# COMPACT_ATOMS: atom_id res chain seq x y z
N MET A 1 -9.77 -1.77 12.35
CA MET A 1 -9.21 -1.20 11.11
C MET A 1 -10.23 -1.07 9.97
N LEU A 2 -10.94 -2.13 9.59
CA LEU A 2 -11.97 -2.06 8.52
C LEU A 2 -13.05 -0.99 8.74
N THR A 3 -13.48 -0.75 9.97
CA THR A 3 -14.52 0.23 10.32
C THR A 3 -14.04 1.69 10.16
N ALA A 4 -12.81 2.00 10.56
CA ALA A 4 -12.24 3.34 10.43
C ALA A 4 -11.97 3.70 8.95
N ARG A 5 -11.45 2.75 8.16
CA ARG A 5 -11.26 2.90 6.70
C ARG A 5 -12.60 3.11 5.97
N LYS A 6 -13.65 2.36 6.35
CA LYS A 6 -15.01 2.55 5.79
C LYS A 6 -15.59 3.93 6.12
N LEU A 7 -15.40 4.42 7.33
CA LEU A 7 -15.87 5.76 7.75
C LEU A 7 -15.08 6.88 7.06
N ALA A 8 -13.77 6.71 6.86
CA ALA A 8 -12.95 7.68 6.14
C ALA A 8 -13.31 7.74 4.65
N LEU A 9 -13.52 6.59 4.00
CA LEU A 9 -14.00 6.51 2.62
C LEU A 9 -15.37 7.18 2.45
N GLY A 10 -16.30 6.94 3.38
CA GLY A 10 -17.63 7.58 3.37
C GLY A 10 -17.56 9.10 3.46
N ARG A 11 -16.69 9.65 4.33
CA ARG A 11 -16.49 11.11 4.44
C ARG A 11 -15.84 11.69 3.17
N SER A 12 -14.84 11.01 2.61
CA SER A 12 -14.19 11.41 1.36
C SER A 12 -15.19 11.50 0.21
N LEU A 13 -16.07 10.51 0.07
CA LEU A 13 -17.11 10.50 -0.96
C LEU A 13 -18.18 11.59 -0.76
N GLN A 14 -18.52 11.94 0.48
CA GLN A 14 -19.42 13.06 0.76
C GLN A 14 -18.80 14.41 0.38
N GLN A 15 -17.53 14.61 0.65
CA GLN A 15 -16.81 15.83 0.26
C GLN A 15 -16.72 15.97 -1.26
N LEU A 16 -16.41 14.88 -1.97
CA LEU A 16 -16.41 14.82 -3.44
C LEU A 16 -17.78 15.15 -4.01
N ARG A 17 -18.85 14.59 -3.43
CA ARG A 17 -20.23 14.88 -3.84
C ARG A 17 -20.53 16.37 -3.73
N GLN A 18 -20.17 17.03 -2.64
CA GLN A 18 -20.37 18.46 -2.47
C GLN A 18 -19.60 19.28 -3.47
N ALA A 19 -18.30 19.01 -3.66
CA ALA A 19 -17.47 19.69 -4.63
C ALA A 19 -18.03 19.59 -6.06
N TRP A 20 -18.60 18.45 -6.43
CA TRP A 20 -19.18 18.24 -7.76
C TRP A 20 -20.60 18.81 -7.91
N ILE A 21 -21.37 18.94 -6.81
CA ILE A 21 -22.61 19.70 -6.81
C ILE A 21 -22.31 21.18 -7.10
N ASP A 22 -21.30 21.72 -6.44
CA ASP A 22 -20.91 23.13 -6.61
C ASP A 22 -20.37 23.41 -8.03
N ALA A 23 -19.54 22.50 -8.57
CA ALA A 23 -19.00 22.60 -9.93
C ALA A 23 -20.08 22.48 -11.04
N GLY A 24 -21.16 21.76 -10.78
CA GLY A 24 -22.21 21.52 -11.79
C GLY A 24 -23.42 22.44 -11.73
N GLN A 25 -23.44 23.45 -10.88
CA GLN A 25 -24.56 24.43 -10.86
C GLN A 25 -24.69 25.22 -12.19
N THR A 26 -23.65 25.21 -13.01
CA THR A 26 -23.64 25.85 -14.34
C THR A 26 -24.19 24.98 -15.48
N ALA A 27 -24.33 23.67 -15.28
CA ALA A 27 -24.77 22.72 -16.31
C ALA A 27 -26.14 22.11 -15.94
N ARG A 28 -27.23 22.69 -16.40
CA ARG A 28 -28.56 22.07 -16.31
C ARG A 28 -28.65 20.94 -17.35
N SER A 29 -28.34 19.71 -16.96
CA SER A 29 -28.68 18.52 -17.72
C SER A 29 -30.08 18.04 -17.37
N ARG A 30 -30.94 17.93 -18.39
CA ARG A 30 -32.27 17.32 -18.26
C ARG A 30 -32.10 15.81 -18.45
N ILE A 31 -31.88 15.07 -17.37
CA ILE A 31 -32.00 13.62 -17.43
C ILE A 31 -33.47 13.25 -17.13
N THR A 32 -34.15 12.75 -18.15
CA THR A 32 -35.47 12.20 -18.05
C THR A 32 -35.37 10.74 -17.57
N GLY A 33 -35.41 10.54 -16.27
CA GLY A 33 -35.43 9.22 -15.61
C GLY A 33 -34.56 9.21 -14.37
N ALA A 34 -35.11 8.98 -13.19
CA ALA A 34 -34.35 8.83 -11.94
C ALA A 34 -33.73 7.44 -11.92
N ILE A 35 -32.38 7.41 -11.89
CA ILE A 35 -31.62 6.16 -11.68
C ILE A 35 -31.78 5.77 -10.21
N ARG A 36 -32.24 4.55 -9.94
CA ARG A 36 -32.39 4.04 -8.59
C ARG A 36 -31.05 3.75 -7.94
N PRO A 37 -30.86 4.03 -6.63
CA PRO A 37 -29.56 3.88 -5.94
C PRO A 37 -28.93 2.50 -6.07
N GLY A 38 -29.73 1.43 -6.15
CA GLY A 38 -29.25 0.06 -6.32
C GLY A 38 -28.87 -0.32 -7.75
N LEU A 39 -29.05 0.59 -8.73
CA LEU A 39 -28.81 0.37 -10.16
C LEU A 39 -29.28 -1.03 -10.62
N PRO A 40 -30.58 -1.32 -10.60
CA PRO A 40 -31.08 -2.60 -11.08
C PRO A 40 -30.95 -2.71 -12.62
N PRO A 41 -31.04 -3.93 -13.19
CA PRO A 41 -30.83 -4.15 -14.63
C PRO A 41 -31.68 -3.26 -15.55
N GLU A 42 -32.89 -2.91 -15.12
CA GLU A 42 -33.80 -2.05 -15.88
C GLU A 42 -33.24 -0.62 -16.05
N ASP A 43 -32.40 -0.16 -15.14
CA ASP A 43 -31.78 1.18 -15.17
C ASP A 43 -30.43 1.21 -15.88
N HIS A 44 -29.84 0.04 -16.23
CA HIS A 44 -28.54 -0.04 -16.87
C HIS A 44 -28.46 0.81 -18.16
N HIS A 45 -29.51 0.75 -18.99
CA HIS A 45 -29.58 1.51 -20.25
C HIS A 45 -29.50 3.04 -20.04
N LEU A 46 -29.89 3.56 -18.87
CA LEU A 46 -29.78 4.98 -18.53
C LEU A 46 -28.33 5.38 -18.28
N VAL A 47 -27.60 4.54 -17.54
CA VAL A 47 -26.19 4.73 -17.26
C VAL A 47 -25.36 4.53 -18.54
N GLN A 48 -25.65 3.49 -19.34
CA GLN A 48 -24.97 3.25 -20.61
C GLN A 48 -25.05 4.46 -21.54
N ARG A 49 -26.25 5.05 -21.70
CA ARG A 49 -26.40 6.29 -22.51
C ARG A 49 -25.54 7.44 -22.01
N GLN A 50 -25.35 7.58 -20.71
CA GLN A 50 -24.47 8.63 -20.16
C GLN A 50 -22.98 8.33 -20.41
N ILE A 51 -22.57 7.06 -20.25
CA ILE A 51 -21.21 6.62 -20.55
C ILE A 51 -20.91 6.84 -22.04
N ASP A 52 -21.83 6.41 -22.92
CA ASP A 52 -21.68 6.58 -24.36
C ASP A 52 -21.58 8.07 -24.75
N ALA A 53 -22.39 8.92 -24.12
CA ALA A 53 -22.32 10.37 -24.33
C ALA A 53 -20.99 10.97 -23.85
N CYS A 54 -20.35 10.41 -22.81
CA CYS A 54 -19.00 10.80 -22.39
C CYS A 54 -17.94 10.35 -23.40
N LEU A 55 -18.11 9.16 -23.99
CA LEU A 55 -17.15 8.57 -24.93
C LEU A 55 -17.24 9.17 -26.34
N LEU A 56 -18.43 9.69 -26.71
CA LEU A 56 -18.63 10.40 -27.98
C LEU A 56 -17.96 11.77 -27.91
N SER A 57 -16.90 11.95 -28.69
CA SER A 57 -16.10 13.19 -28.78
C SER A 57 -16.85 14.39 -29.38
N SER A 58 -18.17 14.33 -29.55
CA SER A 58 -18.99 15.37 -30.15
C SER A 58 -19.35 16.47 -29.14
N GLY A 59 -18.86 17.69 -29.37
CA GLY A 59 -19.31 18.87 -28.61
C GLY A 59 -18.25 19.69 -27.87
N GLY A 60 -16.96 19.43 -28.09
CA GLY A 60 -15.85 20.20 -27.48
C GLY A 60 -15.59 19.83 -25.99
N ALA A 61 -14.45 20.29 -25.47
CA ALA A 61 -13.96 19.95 -24.13
C ALA A 61 -14.92 20.32 -22.98
N VAL A 62 -15.61 21.45 -23.08
CA VAL A 62 -16.55 21.93 -22.04
C VAL A 62 -17.76 20.99 -21.90
N SER A 63 -18.28 20.51 -23.02
CA SER A 63 -19.42 19.55 -23.00
C SER A 63 -19.00 18.18 -22.50
N ALA A 64 -17.79 17.72 -22.81
CA ALA A 64 -17.26 16.44 -22.30
C ALA A 64 -17.08 16.50 -20.78
N HIS A 65 -16.49 17.58 -20.28
CA HIS A 65 -16.33 17.82 -18.84
C HIS A 65 -17.67 17.82 -18.09
N ALA A 66 -18.69 18.53 -18.60
CA ALA A 66 -20.00 18.56 -17.98
C ALA A 66 -20.68 17.17 -17.91
N ARG A 67 -20.55 16.35 -18.97
CA ARG A 67 -21.07 14.97 -18.99
C ARG A 67 -20.34 14.06 -18.00
N ALA A 68 -19.02 14.19 -17.90
CA ALA A 68 -18.24 13.43 -16.94
C ALA A 68 -18.59 13.78 -15.48
N VAL A 69 -18.80 15.06 -15.16
CA VAL A 69 -19.30 15.51 -13.85
C VAL A 69 -20.64 14.85 -13.53
N GLU A 70 -21.58 14.87 -14.47
CA GLU A 70 -22.92 14.30 -14.26
C GLU A 70 -22.87 12.78 -14.02
N LEU A 71 -22.11 12.04 -14.83
CA LEU A 71 -21.93 10.60 -14.66
C LEU A 71 -21.26 10.27 -13.31
N GLY A 72 -20.26 11.06 -12.92
CA GLY A 72 -19.62 10.88 -11.62
C GLY A 72 -20.56 11.14 -10.44
N ARG A 73 -21.48 12.11 -10.56
CA ARG A 73 -22.57 12.32 -9.57
C ARG A 73 -23.48 11.12 -9.48
N VAL A 74 -23.91 10.58 -10.63
CA VAL A 74 -24.69 9.35 -10.65
C VAL A 74 -23.99 8.25 -9.85
N TYR A 75 -22.68 8.03 -10.09
CA TYR A 75 -21.93 7.04 -9.33
C TYR A 75 -21.93 7.33 -7.81
N LEU A 76 -21.74 8.58 -7.41
CA LEU A 76 -21.72 8.98 -6.00
C LEU A 76 -23.09 8.84 -5.31
N ASP A 77 -24.19 8.95 -6.06
CA ASP A 77 -25.56 8.79 -5.58
C ASP A 77 -25.99 7.32 -5.46
N LEU A 78 -25.26 6.39 -6.09
CA LEU A 78 -25.51 4.97 -5.98
C LEU A 78 -25.15 4.46 -4.57
N ASP A 79 -25.92 3.49 -4.07
CA ASP A 79 -25.57 2.69 -2.90
C ASP A 79 -24.45 1.67 -3.23
N LEU A 80 -23.99 0.91 -2.25
CA LEU A 80 -22.92 -0.08 -2.45
C LEU A 80 -23.27 -1.14 -3.50
N LYS A 81 -24.54 -1.55 -3.58
CA LYS A 81 -25.01 -2.51 -4.59
C LYS A 81 -25.00 -1.87 -5.97
N GLY A 82 -25.50 -0.63 -6.07
CA GLY A 82 -25.53 0.12 -7.31
C GLY A 82 -24.13 0.39 -7.85
N ARG A 83 -23.16 0.77 -6.99
CA ARG A 83 -21.75 0.96 -7.38
C ARG A 83 -21.12 -0.34 -7.88
N ARG A 84 -21.42 -1.47 -7.25
CA ARG A 84 -20.98 -2.78 -7.73
C ARG A 84 -21.54 -3.08 -9.10
N ASN A 85 -22.85 -2.82 -9.33
CA ASN A 85 -23.49 -3.01 -10.62
C ASN A 85 -22.92 -2.08 -11.68
N PHE A 86 -22.61 -0.83 -11.35
CA PHE A 86 -21.93 0.12 -12.23
C PHE A 86 -20.54 -0.38 -12.65
N LEU A 87 -19.73 -0.82 -11.68
CA LEU A 87 -18.37 -1.35 -11.96
C LEU A 87 -18.44 -2.64 -12.80
N ARG A 88 -19.43 -3.51 -12.58
CA ARG A 88 -19.67 -4.68 -13.42
C ARG A 88 -20.07 -4.32 -14.84
N LEU A 89 -20.92 -3.33 -15.00
CA LEU A 89 -21.33 -2.82 -16.31
C LEU A 89 -20.11 -2.27 -17.07
N LEU A 90 -19.25 -1.49 -16.42
CA LEU A 90 -17.98 -1.04 -17.03
C LEU A 90 -17.06 -2.20 -17.39
N ALA A 91 -16.96 -3.21 -16.53
CA ALA A 91 -16.11 -4.36 -16.76
C ALA A 91 -16.58 -5.22 -17.95
N ALA A 92 -17.91 -5.42 -18.08
CA ALA A 92 -18.50 -6.28 -19.08
C ALA A 92 -18.62 -5.58 -20.46
N ASP A 93 -19.13 -4.35 -20.49
CA ASP A 93 -19.60 -3.72 -21.74
C ASP A 93 -18.60 -2.69 -22.31
N TYR A 94 -17.64 -2.21 -21.51
CA TYR A 94 -16.72 -1.14 -21.90
C TYR A 94 -15.24 -1.57 -21.92
N GLY A 95 -14.99 -2.83 -22.22
CA GLY A 95 -13.67 -3.39 -22.49
C GLY A 95 -13.06 -2.92 -23.80
N VAL A 96 -12.09 -3.67 -24.30
CA VAL A 96 -11.55 -3.52 -25.67
C VAL A 96 -12.59 -4.05 -26.65
N ASP A 97 -12.91 -3.25 -27.68
CA ASP A 97 -13.81 -3.69 -28.77
C ASP A 97 -13.09 -4.74 -29.62
N THR A 98 -13.65 -5.94 -29.62
CA THR A 98 -13.04 -7.09 -30.31
C THR A 98 -13.11 -6.98 -31.84
N THR A 99 -14.08 -6.23 -32.38
CA THR A 99 -14.25 -6.01 -33.81
C THR A 99 -13.19 -5.01 -34.30
N ASP A 100 -13.09 -3.87 -33.60
CA ASP A 100 -12.09 -2.85 -33.90
C ASP A 100 -10.66 -3.42 -33.74
N LEU A 101 -10.44 -4.26 -32.69
CA LEU A 101 -9.16 -4.90 -32.46
C LEU A 101 -8.79 -5.84 -33.60
N ARG A 102 -9.72 -6.69 -34.06
CA ARG A 102 -9.48 -7.59 -35.18
C ARG A 102 -9.12 -6.81 -36.44
N GLN A 103 -9.90 -5.79 -36.76
CA GLN A 103 -9.62 -4.94 -37.91
C GLN A 103 -8.27 -4.24 -37.81
N GLY A 104 -7.90 -3.78 -36.62
CA GLY A 104 -6.58 -3.17 -36.36
C GLY A 104 -5.42 -4.14 -36.56
N VAL A 105 -5.59 -5.40 -36.13
CA VAL A 105 -4.59 -6.47 -36.32
C VAL A 105 -4.46 -6.80 -37.81
N ASP A 106 -5.56 -7.00 -38.51
CA ASP A 106 -5.56 -7.33 -39.94
C ASP A 106 -4.87 -6.21 -40.74
N ASN A 107 -5.22 -4.97 -40.49
CA ASN A 107 -4.58 -3.82 -41.15
C ASN A 107 -3.08 -3.71 -40.84
N TRP A 108 -2.66 -3.98 -39.58
CA TRP A 108 -1.23 -3.98 -39.23
C TRP A 108 -0.46 -5.12 -39.94
N LEU A 109 -1.06 -6.31 -40.05
CA LEU A 109 -0.47 -7.44 -40.76
C LEU A 109 -0.31 -7.16 -42.27
N GLU A 110 -1.35 -6.63 -42.91
CA GLU A 110 -1.29 -6.28 -44.34
C GLU A 110 -0.16 -5.29 -44.64
N VAL A 111 -0.09 -4.18 -43.86
CA VAL A 111 0.94 -3.15 -44.05
C VAL A 111 2.34 -3.62 -43.61
N SER A 112 2.44 -4.54 -42.65
CA SER A 112 3.74 -5.06 -42.18
C SER A 112 4.42 -6.02 -43.17
N LEU A 113 3.65 -6.62 -44.05
CA LEU A 113 4.15 -7.52 -45.10
C LEU A 113 4.64 -6.75 -46.33
N ASP A 114 4.24 -5.49 -46.49
CA ASP A 114 4.67 -4.63 -47.60
C ASP A 114 5.95 -3.87 -47.21
N SER A 115 7.07 -4.27 -47.80
CA SER A 115 8.41 -3.81 -47.41
C SER A 115 8.75 -2.36 -47.77
N ASP A 116 7.93 -1.68 -48.57
CA ASP A 116 8.26 -0.38 -49.15
C ASP A 116 7.67 0.85 -48.43
N VAL A 117 6.87 0.70 -47.35
CA VAL A 117 6.17 1.83 -46.76
C VAL A 117 6.41 1.92 -45.23
N GLN A 118 7.60 2.38 -44.83
CA GLN A 118 7.93 2.60 -43.41
C GLN A 118 6.93 3.52 -42.68
N GLY A 119 6.41 4.57 -43.35
CA GLY A 119 5.39 5.48 -42.81
C GLY A 119 4.01 4.84 -42.62
N GLY A 120 3.63 3.89 -43.45
CA GLY A 120 2.38 3.14 -43.36
C GLY A 120 2.37 2.21 -42.14
N ARG A 121 3.48 1.51 -41.91
CA ARG A 121 3.67 0.61 -40.77
C ARG A 121 3.54 1.33 -39.42
N LEU A 122 4.17 2.49 -39.26
CA LEU A 122 4.08 3.31 -38.04
C LEU A 122 2.64 3.79 -37.78
N LYS A 123 1.90 4.17 -38.83
CA LYS A 123 0.49 4.54 -38.72
C LYS A 123 -0.39 3.36 -38.32
N ALA A 124 -0.20 2.18 -38.93
CA ALA A 124 -0.94 0.97 -38.59
C ALA A 124 -0.65 0.52 -37.17
N GLU A 125 0.61 0.60 -36.71
CA GLU A 125 0.99 0.31 -35.32
C GLU A 125 0.32 1.29 -34.33
N ALA A 126 0.33 2.58 -34.63
CA ALA A 126 -0.34 3.59 -33.79
C ALA A 126 -1.86 3.35 -33.72
N ALA A 127 -2.49 3.00 -34.84
CA ALA A 127 -3.90 2.64 -34.89
C ALA A 127 -4.21 1.39 -34.05
N LEU A 128 -3.41 0.33 -34.17
CA LEU A 128 -3.57 -0.89 -33.37
C LEU A 128 -3.40 -0.61 -31.86
N ARG A 129 -2.43 0.20 -31.47
CA ARG A 129 -2.27 0.61 -30.07
C ARG A 129 -3.49 1.38 -29.56
N ALA A 130 -4.13 2.18 -30.40
CA ALA A 130 -5.34 2.91 -30.03
C ALA A 130 -6.54 1.98 -29.81
N THR A 131 -6.69 0.90 -30.59
CA THR A 131 -7.78 -0.07 -30.44
C THR A 131 -7.62 -0.93 -29.18
N LEU A 132 -6.39 -1.13 -28.69
CA LEU A 132 -6.12 -1.86 -27.44
C LEU A 132 -6.53 -1.06 -26.18
N ARG A 133 -6.77 0.23 -26.30
CA ARG A 133 -7.21 1.04 -25.17
C ARG A 133 -8.71 0.89 -24.97
N SER A 134 -9.11 0.21 -23.88
CA SER A 134 -10.50 -0.03 -23.54
C SER A 134 -11.32 1.26 -23.40
N ALA A 135 -12.62 1.19 -23.69
CA ALA A 135 -13.53 2.32 -23.56
C ALA A 135 -13.64 2.81 -22.10
N ARG A 136 -13.61 1.87 -21.14
CA ARG A 136 -13.61 2.20 -19.70
C ARG A 136 -12.39 3.02 -19.28
N ILE A 137 -11.20 2.74 -19.80
CA ILE A 137 -9.98 3.53 -19.50
C ILE A 137 -10.06 4.93 -20.11
N ARG A 138 -10.64 5.06 -21.32
CA ARG A 138 -10.91 6.38 -21.92
C ARG A 138 -11.88 7.20 -21.06
N LEU A 139 -12.91 6.56 -20.51
CA LEU A 139 -13.85 7.19 -19.61
C LEU A 139 -13.19 7.64 -18.30
N LEU A 140 -12.41 6.75 -17.64
CA LEU A 140 -11.72 7.08 -16.40
C LEU A 140 -10.74 8.25 -16.56
N THR A 141 -10.09 8.37 -17.72
CA THR A 141 -9.20 9.49 -18.02
C THR A 141 -9.97 10.84 -17.98
N GLN A 142 -11.24 10.88 -18.40
CA GLN A 142 -12.04 12.11 -18.35
C GLN A 142 -12.36 12.56 -16.92
N PHE A 143 -12.48 11.62 -15.98
CA PHE A 143 -12.68 11.97 -14.58
C PHE A 143 -11.44 12.63 -13.95
N ASN A 144 -10.24 12.34 -14.44
CA ASN A 144 -9.02 12.99 -13.96
C ASN A 144 -9.02 14.51 -14.15
N ASP A 145 -9.69 15.00 -15.18
CA ASP A 145 -9.78 16.43 -15.51
C ASP A 145 -10.80 17.17 -14.62
N LEU A 146 -11.52 16.47 -13.75
CA LEU A 146 -12.51 17.04 -12.85
C LEU A 146 -11.85 17.54 -11.55
N PRO A 147 -12.45 18.53 -10.85
CA PRO A 147 -12.04 18.89 -9.50
C PRO A 147 -12.04 17.64 -8.59
N ASP A 148 -10.95 17.40 -7.88
CA ASP A 148 -10.75 16.17 -7.08
C ASP A 148 -10.91 14.85 -7.86
N GLY A 149 -10.78 14.87 -9.19
CA GLY A 149 -11.00 13.72 -10.05
C GLY A 149 -10.06 12.55 -9.74
N ILE A 150 -8.79 12.81 -9.48
CA ILE A 150 -7.83 11.78 -9.01
C ILE A 150 -8.30 11.13 -7.70
N LYS A 151 -8.75 11.93 -6.74
CA LYS A 151 -9.27 11.43 -5.46
C LYS A 151 -10.51 10.56 -5.65
N PHE A 152 -11.41 10.97 -6.55
CA PHE A 152 -12.57 10.17 -6.95
C PHE A 152 -12.16 8.81 -7.54
N LEU A 153 -11.20 8.79 -8.46
CA LEU A 153 -10.72 7.58 -9.11
C LEU A 153 -10.03 6.63 -8.11
N VAL A 154 -9.20 7.15 -7.21
CA VAL A 154 -8.60 6.37 -6.12
C VAL A 154 -9.68 5.75 -5.22
N SER A 155 -10.73 6.52 -4.89
CA SER A 155 -11.85 6.02 -4.09
C SER A 155 -12.66 4.95 -4.84
N MET A 156 -12.93 5.15 -6.14
CA MET A 156 -13.63 4.17 -7.00
C MET A 156 -12.83 2.86 -7.09
N ARG A 157 -11.52 2.92 -7.29
CA ARG A 157 -10.69 1.71 -7.30
C ARG A 157 -10.63 1.02 -5.94
N SER A 158 -10.64 1.77 -4.83
CA SER A 158 -10.73 1.19 -3.48
C SER A 158 -12.00 0.34 -3.32
N GLU A 159 -13.14 0.81 -3.85
CA GLU A 159 -14.39 0.05 -3.86
C GLU A 159 -14.29 -1.17 -4.80
N LEU A 160 -13.71 -1.02 -5.99
CA LEU A 160 -13.46 -2.13 -6.92
C LEU A 160 -12.64 -3.25 -6.29
N ILE A 161 -11.54 -2.92 -5.60
CA ILE A 161 -10.67 -3.90 -4.91
C ILE A 161 -11.46 -4.72 -3.88
N VAL A 162 -12.36 -4.08 -3.12
CA VAL A 162 -13.21 -4.76 -2.13
C VAL A 162 -14.27 -5.64 -2.79
N MET A 163 -14.79 -5.22 -3.96
CA MET A 163 -15.94 -5.85 -4.62
C MET A 163 -15.58 -6.95 -5.61
N LYS A 164 -14.34 -6.94 -6.13
CA LYS A 164 -13.92 -7.81 -7.24
C LYS A 164 -13.94 -9.31 -6.88
N GLY A 165 -13.54 -9.69 -5.65
CA GLY A 165 -13.46 -11.08 -5.24
C GLY A 165 -12.74 -11.94 -6.28
N GLU A 166 -13.37 -13.05 -6.71
CA GLU A 166 -12.88 -13.97 -7.76
C GLU A 166 -13.46 -13.67 -9.16
N ASP A 167 -14.21 -12.58 -9.32
CA ASP A 167 -14.79 -12.17 -10.59
C ASP A 167 -13.70 -11.79 -11.60
N ALA A 168 -13.53 -12.59 -12.64
CA ALA A 168 -12.47 -12.45 -13.64
C ALA A 168 -12.53 -11.11 -14.39
N GLN A 169 -13.74 -10.61 -14.71
CA GLN A 169 -13.93 -9.34 -15.42
C GLN A 169 -13.54 -8.16 -14.53
N LEU A 170 -13.95 -8.16 -13.25
CA LEU A 170 -13.57 -7.13 -12.30
C LEU A 170 -12.07 -7.17 -11.98
N ASN A 171 -11.45 -8.36 -11.96
CA ASN A 171 -10.00 -8.47 -11.78
C ASN A 171 -9.22 -7.93 -12.98
N ALA A 172 -9.66 -8.21 -14.22
CA ALA A 172 -9.08 -7.62 -15.42
C ALA A 172 -9.24 -6.09 -15.43
N PHE A 173 -10.40 -5.58 -15.03
CA PHE A 173 -10.64 -4.14 -14.90
C PHE A 173 -9.75 -3.51 -13.84
N ASP A 174 -9.60 -4.12 -12.65
CA ASP A 174 -8.69 -3.64 -11.61
C ASP A 174 -7.24 -3.54 -12.10
N HIS A 175 -6.80 -4.52 -12.89
CA HIS A 175 -5.46 -4.50 -13.48
C HIS A 175 -5.25 -3.31 -14.43
N GLU A 176 -6.18 -3.04 -15.33
CA GLU A 176 -6.13 -1.88 -16.22
C GLU A 176 -6.20 -0.56 -15.44
N PHE A 177 -7.08 -0.49 -14.44
CA PHE A 177 -7.24 0.69 -13.60
C PHE A 177 -5.97 0.97 -12.78
N ARG A 178 -5.33 -0.08 -12.23
CA ARG A 178 -4.05 0.04 -11.55
C ARG A 178 -2.99 0.63 -12.46
N ASN A 179 -2.82 0.09 -13.66
CA ASN A 179 -1.83 0.57 -14.64
C ASN A 179 -2.07 2.05 -15.01
N LEU A 180 -3.35 2.46 -15.12
CA LEU A 180 -3.71 3.86 -15.34
C LEU A 180 -3.24 4.74 -14.18
N LEU A 181 -3.54 4.35 -12.93
CA LEU A 181 -3.11 5.10 -11.74
C LEU A 181 -1.58 5.11 -11.59
N GLU A 182 -0.88 4.02 -11.90
CA GLU A 182 0.58 3.97 -11.88
C GLU A 182 1.20 5.09 -12.73
N SER A 183 0.61 5.40 -13.89
CA SER A 183 1.10 6.48 -14.75
C SER A 183 0.89 7.89 -14.17
N TRP A 184 -0.07 8.09 -13.28
CA TRP A 184 -0.36 9.37 -12.65
C TRP A 184 0.30 9.54 -11.28
N PHE A 185 0.58 8.44 -10.62
CA PHE A 185 1.25 8.40 -9.31
C PHE A 185 2.74 8.04 -9.42
N ASP A 186 3.36 8.40 -10.56
CA ASP A 186 4.82 8.28 -10.66
C ASP A 186 5.49 9.12 -9.58
N ILE A 187 6.56 8.58 -9.02
CA ILE A 187 7.30 9.21 -7.90
C ILE A 187 7.83 10.59 -8.24
N GLY A 188 8.05 10.88 -9.53
CA GLY A 188 8.47 12.20 -10.01
C GLY A 188 7.43 13.30 -9.76
N PHE A 189 6.14 12.94 -9.66
CA PHE A 189 5.05 13.88 -9.37
C PHE A 189 4.76 14.01 -7.87
N LEU A 190 5.31 13.14 -7.01
CA LEU A 190 5.03 13.14 -5.59
C LEU A 190 5.96 14.06 -4.82
N GLU A 191 5.40 14.83 -3.92
CA GLU A 191 6.14 15.71 -3.02
C GLU A 191 6.33 15.07 -1.65
N LEU A 192 7.57 15.16 -1.13
CA LEU A 192 7.88 14.74 0.23
C LEU A 192 7.73 15.91 1.20
N HIS A 193 6.70 15.89 2.01
CA HIS A 193 6.41 16.90 3.02
C HIS A 193 6.80 16.40 4.41
N ARG A 194 7.46 17.29 5.19
CA ARG A 194 7.61 17.10 6.64
C ARG A 194 6.32 17.56 7.31
N ILE A 195 5.65 16.67 8.03
CA ILE A 195 4.47 16.98 8.81
C ILE A 195 4.88 17.37 10.23
N THR A 196 4.39 18.51 10.72
CA THR A 196 4.66 19.03 12.05
C THR A 196 3.37 19.17 12.86
N TRP A 197 3.50 19.54 14.12
CA TRP A 197 2.33 19.80 14.97
C TRP A 197 1.47 20.98 14.50
N ASP A 198 2.02 21.88 13.70
CA ASP A 198 1.31 23.04 13.13
C ASP A 198 0.49 22.70 11.87
N ALA A 199 0.49 21.41 11.47
CA ALA A 199 -0.31 20.95 10.34
C ALA A 199 -1.82 21.08 10.64
N PRO A 200 -2.67 21.24 9.61
CA PRO A 200 -4.12 21.29 9.79
C PRO A 200 -4.65 20.10 10.61
N ALA A 201 -5.58 20.36 11.53
CA ALA A 201 -6.15 19.32 12.40
C ALA A 201 -6.74 18.14 11.62
N THR A 202 -7.33 18.39 10.43
CA THR A 202 -7.84 17.35 9.53
C THR A 202 -6.75 16.40 9.04
N LEU A 203 -5.55 16.93 8.78
CA LEU A 203 -4.39 16.09 8.40
C LEU A 203 -3.91 15.27 9.61
N LEU A 204 -3.85 15.87 10.80
CA LEU A 204 -3.48 15.16 12.03
C LEU A 204 -4.46 14.02 12.36
N GLU A 205 -5.77 14.26 12.20
CA GLU A 205 -6.79 13.21 12.32
C GLU A 205 -6.61 12.11 11.29
N THR A 206 -6.28 12.46 10.05
CA THR A 206 -6.00 11.50 8.97
C THR A 206 -4.83 10.60 9.35
N LEU A 207 -3.70 11.18 9.80
CA LEU A 207 -2.54 10.40 10.26
C LEU A 207 -2.91 9.45 11.41
N ALA A 208 -3.67 9.94 12.41
CA ALA A 208 -4.08 9.12 13.55
C ALA A 208 -5.01 7.96 13.16
N ASN A 209 -5.94 8.20 12.22
CA ASN A 209 -6.90 7.20 11.77
C ASN A 209 -6.27 6.12 10.86
N TYR A 210 -5.26 6.49 10.07
CA TYR A 210 -4.59 5.58 9.14
C TYR A 210 -3.33 4.92 9.71
N GLU A 211 -2.91 5.29 10.95
CA GLU A 211 -1.77 4.64 11.60
C GLU A 211 -2.04 3.14 11.79
N ALA A 212 -1.38 2.31 10.97
CA ALA A 212 -1.64 0.89 10.86
C ALA A 212 -0.79 0.03 11.79
N VAL A 213 0.38 0.54 12.20
CA VAL A 213 1.39 -0.24 12.91
C VAL A 213 1.25 -0.06 14.42
N HIS A 214 1.35 1.19 14.89
CA HIS A 214 1.30 1.53 16.31
C HIS A 214 0.19 2.57 16.59
N PRO A 215 -1.02 2.12 16.98
CA PRO A 215 -2.20 2.96 17.11
C PRO A 215 -1.95 4.22 17.94
N ILE A 216 -2.41 5.35 17.43
CA ILE A 216 -2.45 6.63 18.15
C ILE A 216 -3.76 6.67 18.95
N ARG A 217 -3.66 6.79 20.26
CA ARG A 217 -4.80 6.67 21.18
C ARG A 217 -5.30 8.02 21.72
N SER A 218 -4.46 9.05 21.62
CA SER A 218 -4.77 10.36 22.17
C SER A 218 -4.07 11.49 21.40
N TRP A 219 -4.57 12.72 21.57
CA TRP A 219 -3.88 13.93 21.09
C TRP A 219 -2.49 14.11 21.71
N ARG A 220 -2.26 13.58 22.91
CA ARG A 220 -0.94 13.58 23.53
C ARG A 220 0.04 12.69 22.79
N ASP A 221 -0.42 11.51 22.32
CA ASP A 221 0.42 10.59 21.54
C ASP A 221 0.83 11.22 20.21
N ILE A 222 -0.10 11.78 19.45
CA ILE A 222 0.21 12.39 18.16
C ILE A 222 1.09 13.64 18.35
N LYS A 223 0.82 14.46 19.37
CA LYS A 223 1.65 15.61 19.69
C LYS A 223 3.09 15.20 20.00
N HIS A 224 3.30 14.17 20.82
CA HIS A 224 4.64 13.63 21.10
C HIS A 224 5.36 13.16 19.83
N ARG A 225 4.65 12.49 18.93
CA ARG A 225 5.26 12.01 17.66
C ARG A 225 5.58 13.12 16.66
N LEU A 226 5.01 14.31 16.80
CA LEU A 226 5.19 15.44 15.87
C LEU A 226 6.00 16.60 16.47
N ALA A 227 5.84 16.88 17.77
CA ALA A 227 6.40 18.06 18.42
C ALA A 227 7.71 17.79 19.17
N ALA A 228 7.98 16.54 19.60
CA ALA A 228 9.21 16.21 20.28
C ALA A 228 10.42 16.43 19.35
N THR A 229 11.54 16.90 19.93
CA THR A 229 12.73 17.32 19.18
C THR A 229 13.38 16.18 18.42
N ASP A 230 13.24 14.95 18.91
CA ASP A 230 13.77 13.72 18.35
C ASP A 230 12.76 12.94 17.49
N ARG A 231 11.64 13.53 17.12
CA ARG A 231 10.59 12.90 16.30
C ARG A 231 10.39 13.61 14.98
N ARG A 232 10.09 12.82 13.95
CA ARG A 232 9.80 13.31 12.59
C ARG A 232 8.65 12.51 11.99
N CYS A 233 7.83 13.20 11.19
CA CYS A 233 6.87 12.58 10.30
C CYS A 233 7.09 13.11 8.89
N TYR A 234 7.15 12.21 7.92
CA TYR A 234 7.20 12.56 6.50
C TYR A 234 6.06 11.87 5.77
N ALA A 235 5.49 12.57 4.80
CA ALA A 235 4.44 12.02 3.95
C ALA A 235 4.71 12.32 2.47
N PHE A 236 4.38 11.38 1.59
CA PHE A 236 4.19 11.68 0.18
C PHE A 236 2.80 12.23 -0.04
N ILE A 237 2.73 13.34 -0.76
CA ILE A 237 1.52 14.04 -1.13
C ILE A 237 1.52 14.21 -2.65
N HIS A 238 0.38 13.95 -3.28
CA HIS A 238 0.17 14.28 -4.68
C HIS A 238 -0.36 15.72 -4.79
N PRO A 239 0.14 16.58 -5.72
CA PRO A 239 -0.30 17.98 -5.84
C PRO A 239 -1.81 18.15 -6.01
N GLN A 240 -2.48 17.20 -6.66
CA GLN A 240 -3.95 17.21 -6.80
C GLN A 240 -4.70 16.61 -5.59
N MET A 241 -3.98 16.16 -4.55
CA MET A 241 -4.54 15.62 -3.30
C MET A 241 -3.80 16.22 -2.09
N PRO A 242 -3.73 17.55 -1.93
CA PRO A 242 -2.82 18.22 -0.98
C PRO A 242 -3.14 17.91 0.49
N ASN A 243 -4.37 17.54 0.80
CA ASN A 243 -4.82 17.22 2.14
C ASN A 243 -4.90 15.71 2.45
N ASP A 244 -4.61 14.88 1.46
CA ASP A 244 -4.71 13.42 1.55
C ASP A 244 -3.33 12.81 1.35
N PRO A 245 -2.54 12.56 2.41
CA PRO A 245 -1.26 11.89 2.28
C PRO A 245 -1.48 10.50 1.67
N LEU A 246 -0.59 10.07 0.78
CA LEU A 246 -0.68 8.76 0.14
C LEU A 246 -0.05 7.67 1.02
N ILE A 247 1.10 8.01 1.56
CA ILE A 247 1.87 7.17 2.47
C ILE A 247 2.64 8.09 3.42
N PHE A 248 2.73 7.71 4.68
CA PHE A 248 3.52 8.45 5.65
C PHE A 248 4.39 7.54 6.50
N VAL A 249 5.47 8.12 7.04
CA VAL A 249 6.45 7.42 7.86
C VAL A 249 6.74 8.20 9.13
N TRP A 250 6.75 7.47 10.25
CA TRP A 250 7.19 7.98 11.54
C TRP A 250 8.65 7.61 11.78
N VAL A 251 9.44 8.59 12.17
CA VAL A 251 10.88 8.45 12.42
C VAL A 251 11.21 8.94 13.80
N ALA A 252 12.00 8.18 14.54
CA ALA A 252 12.65 8.60 15.77
C ALA A 252 14.14 8.79 15.51
N LEU A 253 14.73 9.84 16.08
CA LEU A 253 16.16 10.09 16.08
C LEU A 253 16.71 9.59 17.43
N THR A 254 17.64 8.63 17.39
CA THR A 254 18.09 7.91 18.59
C THR A 254 19.60 7.82 18.65
N HIS A 255 20.11 7.44 19.81
CA HIS A 255 21.48 6.98 19.98
C HIS A 255 21.52 5.45 19.81
N GLY A 256 21.96 4.98 18.63
CA GLY A 256 21.97 3.55 18.28
C GLY A 256 20.60 3.00 17.85
N ILE A 257 20.58 1.74 17.46
CA ILE A 257 19.38 1.05 16.94
C ILE A 257 18.56 0.50 18.13
N PRO A 258 17.31 0.96 18.37
CA PRO A 258 16.46 0.47 19.43
C PRO A 258 15.97 -0.96 19.16
N ASP A 259 15.64 -1.67 20.22
CA ASP A 259 15.19 -3.06 20.22
C ASP A 259 13.76 -3.26 20.74
N ASN A 260 13.16 -2.24 21.35
CA ASN A 260 11.85 -2.33 21.97
C ASN A 260 10.97 -1.13 21.62
N ILE A 261 9.78 -1.40 21.11
CA ILE A 261 8.86 -0.36 20.62
C ILE A 261 8.16 0.39 21.75
N GLN A 262 7.88 -0.27 22.89
CA GLN A 262 7.25 0.40 24.03
C GLN A 262 8.18 1.47 24.60
N ASN A 263 9.47 1.18 24.68
CA ASN A 263 10.48 2.15 25.12
C ASN A 263 10.57 3.31 24.13
N LEU A 264 10.60 3.01 22.82
CA LEU A 264 10.69 4.01 21.76
C LEU A 264 9.48 4.96 21.73
N LEU A 265 8.28 4.45 22.03
CA LEU A 265 7.03 5.21 22.02
C LEU A 265 6.67 5.82 23.37
N SER A 266 7.47 5.61 24.42
CA SER A 266 7.20 6.13 25.76
C SER A 266 7.21 7.65 25.78
N ILE A 267 6.09 8.26 26.18
CA ILE A 267 5.95 9.71 26.36
C ILE A 267 6.75 10.19 27.60
N GLN A 268 7.07 9.29 28.52
CA GLN A 268 7.84 9.58 29.73
C GLN A 268 9.35 9.41 29.56
N GLY A 269 9.77 8.87 28.39
CA GLY A 269 11.19 8.72 28.05
C GLY A 269 11.87 10.10 27.88
N ALA A 270 13.15 10.18 28.20
CA ALA A 270 13.92 11.38 27.90
C ALA A 270 14.04 11.54 26.37
N GLU A 271 13.77 12.76 25.88
CA GLU A 271 14.06 13.10 24.49
C GLU A 271 15.57 13.05 24.24
N VAL A 272 15.98 12.54 23.10
CA VAL A 272 17.39 12.55 22.71
C VAL A 272 17.74 13.93 22.16
N GLU A 273 18.83 14.52 22.68
CA GLU A 273 19.34 15.77 22.11
C GLU A 273 19.75 15.54 20.65
N LEU A 274 19.33 16.44 19.75
CA LEU A 274 19.58 16.28 18.32
C LEU A 274 21.05 16.14 17.97
N GLY A 275 21.95 16.78 18.72
CA GLY A 275 23.39 16.69 18.54
C GLY A 275 23.97 15.30 18.84
N GLU A 276 23.33 14.53 19.70
CA GLU A 276 23.77 13.20 20.13
C GLU A 276 23.14 12.07 19.29
N ALA A 277 22.06 12.35 18.59
CA ALA A 277 21.41 11.37 17.74
C ALA A 277 22.30 10.98 16.55
N ASN A 278 22.62 9.70 16.43
CA ASN A 278 23.41 9.16 15.32
C ASN A 278 22.60 8.21 14.41
N THR A 279 21.38 7.88 14.79
CA THR A 279 20.53 6.89 14.15
C THR A 279 19.14 7.46 13.86
N ALA A 280 18.62 7.24 12.64
CA ALA A 280 17.24 7.48 12.30
C ALA A 280 16.49 6.14 12.21
N VAL A 281 15.41 6.00 12.97
CA VAL A 281 14.63 4.77 13.08
C VAL A 281 13.24 4.95 12.51
N PHE A 282 12.95 4.26 11.42
CA PHE A 282 11.64 4.18 10.80
C PHE A 282 10.81 3.14 11.57
N TYR A 283 9.89 3.56 12.43
CA TYR A 283 9.16 2.63 13.28
C TYR A 283 7.71 2.39 12.84
N SER A 284 7.20 3.20 11.91
CA SER A 284 5.91 2.95 11.26
C SER A 284 5.88 3.54 9.87
N ILE A 285 5.36 2.78 8.92
CA ILE A 285 5.07 3.20 7.54
C ILE A 285 3.63 2.80 7.27
N SER A 286 2.79 3.77 6.91
CA SER A 286 1.36 3.55 6.73
C SER A 286 0.88 4.14 5.41
N ALA A 287 0.29 3.29 4.54
CA ALA A 287 -0.44 3.73 3.36
C ALA A 287 -1.86 4.14 3.76
N THR A 288 -2.35 5.25 3.21
CA THR A 288 -3.66 5.80 3.54
C THR A 288 -4.71 5.48 2.47
N GLN A 289 -4.28 5.28 1.23
CA GLN A 289 -5.14 5.16 0.06
C GLN A 289 -5.17 3.70 -0.42
N SER A 290 -6.18 2.92 -0.01
CA SER A 290 -6.33 1.52 -0.46
C SER A 290 -6.58 1.39 -1.96
N GLY A 291 -7.10 2.43 -2.62
CA GLY A 291 -7.22 2.48 -4.07
C GLY A 291 -5.87 2.53 -4.80
N LEU A 292 -4.77 2.76 -4.09
CA LEU A 292 -3.40 2.70 -4.62
C LEU A 292 -2.66 1.41 -4.24
N ASP A 293 -3.36 0.41 -3.69
CA ASP A 293 -2.76 -0.89 -3.42
C ASP A 293 -2.20 -1.50 -4.72
N GLY A 294 -0.93 -1.93 -4.66
CA GLY A 294 -0.19 -2.45 -5.81
C GLY A 294 0.44 -1.38 -6.72
N VAL A 295 0.15 -0.10 -6.53
CA VAL A 295 0.90 1.01 -7.14
C VAL A 295 2.17 1.23 -6.33
N GLY A 296 3.35 1.13 -6.94
CA GLY A 296 4.67 1.02 -6.29
C GLY A 296 5.16 2.24 -5.50
N LEU A 297 4.28 2.90 -4.73
CA LEU A 297 4.60 4.12 -4.00
C LEU A 297 5.63 3.95 -2.87
N GLY A 298 5.72 2.73 -2.32
CA GLY A 298 6.55 2.47 -1.13
C GLY A 298 8.04 2.37 -1.42
N SER A 299 8.43 1.98 -2.65
CA SER A 299 9.83 1.65 -2.99
C SER A 299 10.79 2.84 -2.94
N PHE A 300 10.31 4.07 -2.97
CA PHE A 300 11.16 5.27 -2.97
C PHE A 300 11.00 6.15 -1.73
N LEU A 301 9.94 5.93 -0.92
CA LEU A 301 9.68 6.75 0.25
C LEU A 301 10.88 6.77 1.20
N ILE A 302 11.36 5.58 1.57
CA ILE A 302 12.45 5.47 2.54
C ILE A 302 13.71 6.12 2.01
N LYS A 303 14.08 5.86 0.74
CA LYS A 303 15.27 6.47 0.11
C LYS A 303 15.19 8.01 0.15
N ARG A 304 14.04 8.59 -0.23
CA ARG A 304 13.85 10.06 -0.20
C ARG A 304 13.88 10.64 1.20
N VAL A 305 13.32 9.93 2.20
CA VAL A 305 13.37 10.35 3.60
C VAL A 305 14.80 10.24 4.14
N VAL A 306 15.53 9.18 3.83
CA VAL A 306 16.95 9.02 4.17
C VAL A 306 17.78 10.16 3.59
N ASP A 307 17.60 10.49 2.30
CA ASP A 307 18.30 11.59 1.63
C ASP A 307 17.98 12.94 2.29
N ARG A 308 16.73 13.15 2.68
CA ARG A 308 16.31 14.38 3.38
C ARG A 308 16.95 14.46 4.77
N LEU A 309 16.86 13.39 5.56
CA LEU A 309 17.45 13.32 6.90
C LEU A 309 18.97 13.48 6.87
N SER A 310 19.65 12.87 5.88
CA SER A 310 21.10 12.98 5.72
C SER A 310 21.57 14.41 5.41
N ARG A 311 20.72 15.18 4.71
CA ARG A 311 20.98 16.59 4.42
C ARG A 311 20.74 17.48 5.63
N ASP A 312 19.61 17.25 6.33
CA ASP A 312 19.19 18.07 7.46
C ASP A 312 20.01 17.78 8.74
N HIS A 313 20.53 16.54 8.89
CA HIS A 313 21.22 16.06 10.11
C HIS A 313 22.48 15.28 9.75
N LYS A 314 23.61 15.98 9.60
CA LYS A 314 24.92 15.41 9.19
C LYS A 314 25.51 14.37 10.16
N GLN A 315 25.09 14.39 11.42
CA GLN A 315 25.51 13.44 12.46
C GLN A 315 24.83 12.06 12.32
N LEU A 316 23.72 11.94 11.60
CA LEU A 316 23.07 10.65 11.35
C LEU A 316 23.94 9.78 10.43
N LYS A 317 24.30 8.60 10.92
CA LYS A 317 25.14 7.61 10.20
C LYS A 317 24.42 6.27 10.00
N VAL A 318 23.37 6.03 10.76
CA VAL A 318 22.62 4.78 10.73
C VAL A 318 21.16 5.05 10.39
N PHE A 319 20.64 4.32 9.40
CA PHE A 319 19.24 4.34 9.00
C PHE A 319 18.71 2.92 9.17
N SER A 320 17.78 2.74 10.08
CA SER A 320 17.22 1.42 10.42
C SER A 320 15.72 1.51 10.66
N THR A 321 15.08 0.36 10.73
CA THR A 321 13.69 0.25 11.15
C THR A 321 13.59 -0.39 12.51
N LEU A 322 12.40 -0.32 13.10
CA LEU A 322 11.94 -1.24 14.16
C LEU A 322 10.56 -1.73 13.72
N SER A 323 10.53 -2.90 13.07
CA SER A 323 9.39 -3.37 12.28
C SER A 323 8.74 -4.61 12.89
N PRO A 324 7.39 -4.71 12.87
CA PRO A 324 6.68 -5.93 13.25
C PRO A 324 6.91 -7.05 12.22
N ILE A 325 6.59 -8.28 12.62
CA ILE A 325 6.65 -9.49 11.79
C ILE A 325 5.25 -10.13 11.74
N PRO A 326 4.31 -9.58 10.98
CA PRO A 326 2.87 -9.86 11.14
C PRO A 326 2.43 -11.28 10.79
N GLY A 327 3.21 -12.01 10.00
CA GLY A 327 2.88 -13.35 9.51
C GLY A 327 3.50 -14.49 10.30
N PHE A 328 4.46 -14.23 11.18
CA PHE A 328 5.29 -15.25 11.81
C PHE A 328 4.50 -16.30 12.62
N THR A 329 3.62 -15.87 13.51
CA THR A 329 2.87 -16.79 14.37
C THR A 329 1.95 -17.71 13.57
N ARG A 330 1.29 -17.16 12.52
CA ARG A 330 0.44 -17.98 11.65
C ARG A 330 1.27 -19.00 10.87
N TRP A 331 2.39 -18.59 10.29
CA TRP A 331 3.29 -19.48 9.58
C TRP A 331 3.82 -20.59 10.51
N LEU A 332 4.16 -20.27 11.75
CA LEU A 332 4.63 -21.25 12.74
C LEU A 332 3.54 -22.27 13.12
N GLN A 333 2.29 -21.83 13.23
CA GLN A 333 1.15 -22.74 13.44
C GLN A 333 0.94 -23.68 12.24
N GLU A 334 1.06 -23.17 11.02
CA GLU A 334 0.96 -23.97 9.79
C GLU A 334 2.12 -24.96 9.69
N LEU A 335 3.35 -24.54 9.99
CA LEU A 335 4.54 -25.40 10.01
C LEU A 335 4.40 -26.57 10.99
N THR A 336 3.91 -26.29 12.20
CA THR A 336 3.79 -27.31 13.27
C THR A 336 2.59 -28.23 13.10
N ALA A 337 1.65 -27.91 12.22
CA ALA A 337 0.53 -28.77 11.83
C ALA A 337 0.92 -29.74 10.69
N GLY A 338 2.04 -29.49 9.97
CA GLY A 338 2.57 -30.35 8.91
C GLY A 338 3.46 -31.48 9.43
N GLU A 339 3.65 -32.54 8.62
CA GLU A 339 4.50 -33.70 8.97
C GLU A 339 6.00 -33.45 8.72
N ASP A 340 6.34 -32.47 7.87
CA ASP A 340 7.74 -32.12 7.50
C ASP A 340 8.04 -30.66 7.86
N CYS A 341 8.88 -30.46 8.84
CA CYS A 341 9.24 -29.14 9.37
C CYS A 341 10.51 -28.54 8.76
N GLY A 342 11.16 -29.17 7.76
CA GLY A 342 12.32 -28.60 7.06
C GLY A 342 13.71 -29.07 7.60
N SER A 343 14.72 -28.18 7.64
CA SER A 343 16.11 -28.52 8.00
C SER A 343 16.32 -28.91 9.49
N GLY A 344 17.44 -29.55 9.80
CA GLY A 344 17.74 -30.09 11.15
C GLY A 344 17.58 -29.08 12.30
N SER A 345 18.07 -27.84 12.15
CA SER A 345 17.94 -26.78 13.18
C SER A 345 16.50 -26.32 13.37
N VAL A 346 15.67 -26.33 12.33
CA VAL A 346 14.25 -25.97 12.39
C VAL A 346 13.47 -27.08 13.12
N ASN A 347 13.74 -28.34 12.77
CA ASN A 347 13.11 -29.49 13.42
C ASN A 347 13.45 -29.56 14.93
N ASP A 348 14.70 -29.31 15.29
CA ASP A 348 15.11 -29.22 16.70
C ASP A 348 14.37 -28.09 17.44
N ALA A 349 14.32 -26.91 16.84
CA ALA A 349 13.63 -25.77 17.43
C ALA A 349 12.12 -26.03 17.60
N VAL A 350 11.46 -26.67 16.64
CA VAL A 350 10.05 -27.08 16.73
C VAL A 350 9.88 -28.12 17.84
N GLY A 351 10.73 -29.13 17.89
CA GLY A 351 10.69 -30.16 18.94
C GLY A 351 10.85 -29.60 20.37
N ARG A 352 11.76 -28.64 20.53
CA ARG A 352 11.95 -27.92 21.81
C ARG A 352 10.72 -27.12 22.22
N LEU A 353 10.06 -26.45 21.28
CA LEU A 353 8.81 -25.72 21.55
C LEU A 353 7.67 -26.65 21.89
N GLN A 354 7.53 -27.80 21.22
CA GLN A 354 6.49 -28.79 21.49
C GLN A 354 6.64 -29.41 22.86
N HIS A 355 7.88 -29.61 23.37
CA HIS A 355 8.15 -30.08 24.73
C HIS A 355 7.64 -29.13 25.83
N HIS A 356 7.50 -27.82 25.51
CA HIS A 356 6.97 -26.84 26.47
C HIS A 356 5.44 -26.67 26.43
N GLY A 357 4.74 -27.53 25.70
CA GLY A 357 3.28 -27.60 25.64
C GLY A 357 2.72 -27.29 24.23
N ASP A 358 1.39 -27.33 24.11
CA ASP A 358 0.70 -27.01 22.87
C ASP A 358 1.05 -25.58 22.45
N LEU A 359 1.66 -25.44 21.27
CA LEU A 359 2.04 -24.14 20.68
C LEU A 359 0.85 -23.20 20.56
N THR A 360 -0.35 -23.72 20.28
CA THR A 360 -1.59 -22.95 20.29
C THR A 360 -1.82 -22.27 21.63
N ARG A 361 -1.49 -22.95 22.73
CA ARG A 361 -1.59 -22.44 24.11
C ARG A 361 -0.52 -21.38 24.37
N ILE A 362 0.73 -21.60 23.91
CA ILE A 362 1.82 -20.61 24.03
C ILE A 362 1.44 -19.28 23.36
N PHE A 363 0.75 -19.32 22.22
CA PHE A 363 0.36 -18.11 21.49
C PHE A 363 -0.96 -17.51 21.94
N SER A 364 -1.89 -18.29 22.51
CA SER A 364 -3.18 -17.81 23.02
C SER A 364 -3.12 -17.37 24.48
N ASP A 365 -2.31 -18.04 25.31
CA ASP A 365 -2.13 -17.70 26.72
C ASP A 365 -0.95 -16.73 26.90
N ARG A 366 -1.24 -15.54 27.43
CA ARG A 366 -0.26 -14.49 27.67
C ARG A 366 0.60 -14.69 28.92
N SER A 367 0.34 -15.70 29.72
CA SER A 367 1.00 -15.92 30.99
C SER A 367 2.51 -16.14 30.82
N TRP A 368 2.93 -16.85 29.76
CA TRP A 368 4.34 -17.12 29.48
C TRP A 368 5.22 -15.87 29.32
N VAL A 369 4.69 -14.77 28.78
CA VAL A 369 5.46 -13.50 28.60
C VAL A 369 5.87 -12.88 29.94
N ARG A 370 5.16 -13.24 31.03
CA ARG A 370 5.42 -12.76 32.39
C ARG A 370 6.19 -13.74 33.26
N ASP A 371 6.36 -14.97 32.77
CA ASP A 371 7.11 -16.02 33.44
C ASP A 371 8.54 -16.08 32.89
N ALA A 372 9.52 -15.63 33.69
CA ALA A 372 10.93 -15.55 33.28
C ALA A 372 11.49 -16.89 32.83
N ALA A 373 11.10 -18.01 33.49
CA ALA A 373 11.57 -19.34 33.13
C ALA A 373 10.99 -19.79 31.78
N ALA A 374 9.70 -19.56 31.53
CA ALA A 374 9.06 -19.85 30.26
C ALA A 374 9.64 -18.99 29.12
N VAL A 375 9.89 -17.71 29.39
CA VAL A 375 10.51 -16.76 28.44
C VAL A 375 11.89 -17.25 27.99
N ASP A 376 12.75 -17.68 28.91
CA ASP A 376 14.10 -18.16 28.58
C ASP A 376 14.06 -19.46 27.78
N GLN A 377 13.14 -20.38 28.09
CA GLN A 377 13.01 -21.65 27.41
C GLN A 377 12.58 -21.53 25.94
N VAL A 378 11.67 -20.60 25.62
CA VAL A 378 11.15 -20.42 24.25
C VAL A 378 11.96 -19.42 23.40
N ARG A 379 12.85 -18.64 24.02
CA ARG A 379 13.59 -17.56 23.35
C ARG A 379 14.41 -18.02 22.16
N GLU A 380 15.31 -18.99 22.38
CA GLU A 380 16.22 -19.44 21.33
C GLU A 380 15.47 -20.17 20.21
N PRO A 381 14.57 -21.14 20.48
CA PRO A 381 13.79 -21.75 19.42
C PRO A 381 12.98 -20.75 18.59
N LEU A 382 12.32 -19.76 19.21
CA LEU A 382 11.56 -18.76 18.49
C LEU A 382 12.44 -17.84 17.64
N LEU A 383 13.67 -17.51 18.08
CA LEU A 383 14.63 -16.74 17.29
C LEU A 383 15.11 -17.53 16.07
N VAL A 384 15.42 -18.81 16.19
CA VAL A 384 15.80 -19.70 15.07
C VAL A 384 14.68 -19.78 14.04
N LEU A 385 13.46 -20.06 14.50
CA LEU A 385 12.29 -20.16 13.61
C LEU A 385 11.94 -18.85 12.95
N CYS A 386 12.08 -17.73 13.66
CA CYS A 386 11.87 -16.41 13.08
C CYS A 386 12.93 -16.06 12.04
N ALA A 387 14.20 -16.40 12.26
CA ALA A 387 15.25 -16.23 11.27
C ALA A 387 14.97 -17.06 10.00
N HIS A 388 14.55 -18.32 10.16
CA HIS A 388 14.14 -19.18 9.05
C HIS A 388 12.94 -18.58 8.29
N TYR A 389 11.91 -18.15 9.01
CA TYR A 389 10.73 -17.51 8.41
C TYR A 389 11.07 -16.30 7.55
N LEU A 390 11.97 -15.43 8.02
CA LEU A 390 12.34 -14.21 7.29
C LEU A 390 13.32 -14.44 6.15
N MET A 391 14.12 -15.52 6.20
CA MET A 391 15.18 -15.77 5.23
C MET A 391 14.82 -16.83 4.19
N GLU A 392 14.08 -17.89 4.59
CA GLU A 392 13.85 -19.06 3.77
C GLU A 392 12.38 -19.23 3.34
N ALA A 393 11.42 -18.75 4.16
CA ALA A 393 10.01 -18.83 3.78
C ALA A 393 9.71 -17.80 2.69
N LYS A 394 9.29 -18.30 1.51
CA LYS A 394 9.06 -17.48 0.31
C LYS A 394 7.69 -17.70 -0.29
N ARG A 395 7.26 -16.70 -1.06
CA ARG A 395 6.14 -16.78 -1.99
C ARG A 395 6.68 -16.46 -3.40
N GLY A 396 6.91 -17.50 -4.20
CA GLY A 396 7.77 -17.37 -5.39
C GLY A 396 9.19 -17.00 -4.98
N GLU A 397 9.77 -15.97 -5.57
CA GLU A 397 11.10 -15.48 -5.22
C GLU A 397 11.11 -14.47 -4.05
N SER A 398 9.94 -13.99 -3.64
CA SER A 398 9.82 -12.94 -2.61
C SER A 398 9.68 -13.52 -1.20
N ALA A 399 10.15 -12.80 -0.19
CA ALA A 399 9.95 -13.15 1.22
C ALA A 399 8.45 -13.29 1.54
N LEU A 400 8.10 -14.31 2.32
CA LEU A 400 6.71 -14.59 2.68
C LEU A 400 6.11 -13.51 3.59
N ASP A 401 6.90 -12.96 4.51
CA ASP A 401 6.47 -11.87 5.38
C ASP A 401 6.34 -10.56 4.57
N PRO A 402 5.16 -9.90 4.58
CA PRO A 402 4.93 -8.71 3.77
C PRO A 402 5.78 -7.50 4.19
N VAL A 403 6.16 -7.41 5.48
CA VAL A 403 7.01 -6.32 5.98
C VAL A 403 8.47 -6.57 5.59
N ALA A 404 8.94 -7.81 5.70
CA ALA A 404 10.25 -8.20 5.19
C ALA A 404 10.34 -7.96 3.68
N ASN A 405 9.37 -8.43 2.90
CA ASN A 405 9.32 -8.21 1.46
C ASN A 405 9.40 -6.72 1.11
N PHE A 406 8.64 -5.87 1.82
CA PHE A 406 8.68 -4.42 1.61
C PHE A 406 10.08 -3.84 1.86
N HIS A 407 10.73 -4.17 2.96
CA HIS A 407 12.05 -3.60 3.28
C HIS A 407 13.17 -4.15 2.39
N LEU A 408 13.16 -5.45 2.11
CA LEU A 408 14.16 -6.12 1.27
C LEU A 408 14.05 -5.65 -0.18
N SER A 409 12.84 -5.53 -0.73
CA SER A 409 12.60 -4.97 -2.07
C SER A 409 13.02 -3.49 -2.17
N ASN A 410 13.15 -2.78 -1.05
CA ASN A 410 13.71 -1.44 -0.97
C ASN A 410 15.22 -1.39 -0.67
N GLY A 411 15.93 -2.52 -0.78
CA GLY A 411 17.37 -2.62 -0.64
C GLY A 411 17.91 -2.62 0.79
N ALA A 412 17.05 -2.88 1.80
CA ALA A 412 17.51 -3.08 3.16
C ALA A 412 18.12 -4.46 3.36
N SER A 413 18.89 -4.61 4.44
CA SER A 413 19.34 -5.91 4.98
C SER A 413 18.69 -6.17 6.34
N ILE A 414 18.48 -7.44 6.73
CA ILE A 414 18.04 -7.82 8.07
C ILE A 414 19.24 -7.62 9.03
N GLU A 415 19.12 -6.68 9.96
CA GLU A 415 20.22 -6.32 10.88
C GLU A 415 20.17 -7.12 12.18
N ARG A 416 18.95 -7.28 12.76
CA ARG A 416 18.78 -7.92 14.07
C ARG A 416 17.34 -8.37 14.27
N LEU A 417 17.15 -9.48 14.98
CA LEU A 417 15.88 -9.90 15.57
C LEU A 417 15.84 -9.46 17.03
N ASN A 418 14.78 -8.79 17.44
CA ASN A 418 14.65 -8.23 18.78
C ASN A 418 13.67 -9.09 19.59
N TRP A 419 14.20 -9.79 20.57
CA TRP A 419 13.42 -10.53 21.56
C TRP A 419 12.62 -9.56 22.42
N GLN A 420 11.33 -9.85 22.64
CA GLN A 420 10.40 -8.94 23.33
C GLN A 420 10.39 -7.51 22.77
N GLY A 421 10.59 -7.37 21.49
CA GLY A 421 10.58 -6.07 20.80
C GLY A 421 9.22 -5.38 20.82
N ASP A 422 8.11 -6.18 20.83
CA ASP A 422 6.74 -5.68 21.01
C ASP A 422 5.95 -6.59 21.96
N THR A 423 5.84 -6.20 23.23
CA THR A 423 5.10 -6.94 24.26
C THR A 423 3.60 -6.64 24.32
N SER A 424 3.08 -5.87 23.34
CA SER A 424 1.65 -5.62 23.19
C SER A 424 0.87 -6.91 22.81
N LYS A 425 -0.46 -6.87 23.02
CA LYS A 425 -1.33 -7.96 22.54
C LYS A 425 -1.14 -8.26 21.05
N LYS A 426 -0.95 -7.20 20.24
CA LYS A 426 -0.75 -7.31 18.80
C LYS A 426 0.58 -7.99 18.49
N GLY A 427 1.69 -7.56 19.11
CA GLY A 427 3.01 -8.14 18.93
C GLY A 427 3.05 -9.62 19.33
N GLN A 428 2.44 -9.97 20.48
CA GLN A 428 2.34 -11.35 20.90
C GLN A 428 1.58 -12.23 19.88
N LEU A 429 0.42 -11.77 19.41
CA LEU A 429 -0.41 -12.56 18.49
C LEU A 429 0.18 -12.69 17.09
N GLN A 430 0.95 -11.71 16.62
CA GLN A 430 1.49 -11.66 15.27
C GLN A 430 2.88 -12.28 15.14
N SER A 431 3.72 -12.13 16.18
CA SER A 431 5.14 -12.45 16.11
C SER A 431 5.74 -13.03 17.40
N ALA A 432 4.95 -13.53 18.34
CA ALA A 432 5.45 -13.97 19.64
C ALA A 432 6.36 -12.93 20.32
N CYS A 433 5.96 -11.64 20.26
CA CYS A 433 6.69 -10.49 20.76
C CYS A 433 7.99 -10.14 20.01
N LEU A 434 8.31 -10.79 18.91
CA LEU A 434 9.50 -10.50 18.12
C LEU A 434 9.30 -9.28 17.20
N MET A 435 10.36 -8.50 17.01
CA MET A 435 10.47 -7.46 15.98
C MET A 435 11.78 -7.59 15.22
N ALA A 436 11.84 -7.01 14.03
CA ALA A 436 13.06 -6.99 13.21
C ALA A 436 13.57 -5.55 13.01
N ASN A 437 14.89 -5.37 13.02
CA ASN A 437 15.51 -4.18 12.48
C ASN A 437 15.98 -4.46 11.05
N TYR A 438 15.50 -3.68 10.08
CA TYR A 438 16.03 -3.63 8.72
C TYR A 438 16.94 -2.41 8.59
N ARG A 439 18.13 -2.58 8.02
CA ARG A 439 19.12 -1.51 7.90
C ARG A 439 19.29 -1.07 6.46
N TYR A 440 19.22 0.23 6.23
CA TYR A 440 19.48 0.89 4.97
C TYR A 440 20.91 1.45 4.97
N ARG A 441 21.84 0.74 4.32
CA ARG A 441 23.22 1.22 4.11
C ARG A 441 23.28 1.88 2.75
N LEU A 442 23.43 3.21 2.71
CA LEU A 442 23.31 4.01 1.48
C LEU A 442 24.12 3.45 0.30
N LYS A 443 25.33 2.92 0.56
CA LYS A 443 26.18 2.32 -0.45
C LYS A 443 25.71 0.94 -0.98
N ASP A 444 24.86 0.26 -0.24
CA ASP A 444 24.45 -1.13 -0.52
C ASP A 444 22.98 -1.23 -0.99
N ILE A 445 22.20 -0.12 -0.93
CA ILE A 445 20.77 -0.13 -1.24
C ILE A 445 20.49 -0.64 -2.66
N GLU A 446 21.21 -0.13 -3.66
CA GLU A 446 21.00 -0.47 -5.06
C GLU A 446 21.37 -1.94 -5.33
N SER A 447 22.54 -2.37 -4.88
CA SER A 447 22.98 -3.76 -5.06
C SER A 447 22.12 -4.78 -4.31
N ASN A 448 21.61 -4.43 -3.11
CA ASN A 448 20.68 -5.28 -2.38
C ASN A 448 19.32 -5.37 -3.07
N HIS A 449 18.80 -4.24 -3.59
CA HIS A 449 17.57 -4.18 -4.36
C HIS A 449 17.64 -5.07 -5.60
N GLU A 450 18.70 -4.93 -6.40
CA GLU A 450 18.91 -5.75 -7.60
C GLU A 450 19.02 -7.24 -7.26
N ALA A 451 19.86 -7.61 -6.27
CA ALA A 451 20.04 -9.01 -5.87
C ALA A 451 18.73 -9.63 -5.33
N TYR A 452 17.90 -8.85 -4.66
CA TYR A 452 16.60 -9.34 -4.18
C TYR A 452 15.61 -9.55 -5.33
N HIS A 453 15.55 -8.65 -6.30
CA HIS A 453 14.62 -8.75 -7.43
C HIS A 453 15.04 -9.77 -8.50
N THR A 454 16.36 -9.96 -8.69
CA THR A 454 16.88 -10.89 -9.70
C THR A 454 16.98 -12.31 -9.18
N ASP A 455 17.51 -12.48 -7.97
CA ASP A 455 17.92 -13.78 -7.44
C ASP A 455 17.11 -14.20 -6.18
N GLY A 456 16.16 -13.36 -5.72
CA GLY A 456 15.46 -13.56 -4.45
C GLY A 456 16.42 -13.57 -3.24
N LYS A 457 17.61 -12.95 -3.37
CA LYS A 457 18.67 -13.01 -2.36
C LYS A 457 18.36 -12.09 -1.19
N ILE A 458 18.32 -12.65 0.01
CA ILE A 458 18.12 -11.91 1.26
C ILE A 458 19.46 -11.64 1.93
N VAL A 459 19.81 -10.37 2.09
CA VAL A 459 21.01 -9.94 2.79
C VAL A 459 20.72 -9.75 4.27
N CYS A 460 21.54 -10.34 5.14
CA CYS A 460 21.37 -10.24 6.59
C CYS A 460 22.72 -10.12 7.34
N ALA A 461 22.66 -9.66 8.57
CA ALA A 461 23.80 -9.64 9.47
C ALA A 461 24.18 -11.05 9.95
N LYS A 462 25.45 -11.26 10.32
CA LYS A 462 25.95 -12.54 10.84
C LYS A 462 25.22 -13.02 12.09
N SER A 463 24.72 -12.09 12.92
CA SER A 463 23.91 -12.39 14.10
C SER A 463 22.58 -13.07 13.78
N VAL A 464 22.03 -12.84 12.57
CA VAL A 464 20.77 -13.45 12.10
C VAL A 464 21.07 -14.76 11.36
N SER A 465 22.02 -14.76 10.40
CA SER A 465 22.37 -15.99 9.67
C SER A 465 23.04 -17.05 10.57
N GLY A 466 23.67 -16.64 11.67
CA GLY A 466 24.23 -17.54 12.67
C GLY A 466 23.20 -18.41 13.39
N LEU A 467 21.97 -17.90 13.53
CA LEU A 467 20.86 -18.66 14.16
C LEU A 467 20.46 -19.91 13.37
N LEU A 468 20.72 -19.95 12.06
CA LEU A 468 20.39 -21.09 11.20
C LEU A 468 21.53 -22.10 11.06
N LYS A 469 22.71 -21.82 11.64
CA LYS A 469 23.90 -22.68 11.54
C LYS A 469 24.12 -23.55 12.78
N THR A 470 23.33 -23.35 13.81
CA THR A 470 23.29 -24.17 15.03
C THR A 470 22.28 -25.28 14.86
#